data_9cac10305a35562447ec87d745de2d9b
#
_entry.id   9cac10305a35562447ec87d745de2d9b
#
_cell.length_a   1.000
_cell.length_b   1.000
_cell.length_c   1.000
_cell.angle_alpha   90.00
_cell.angle_beta   90.00
_cell.angle_gamma   90.00
#
_symmetry.space_group_name_H-M   'P 1'
#
loop_
_entity.id
_entity.type
_entity.pdbx_description
1 polymer ?
#
loop_
_entity_poly.entity_id
_entity_poly.type
_entity_poly.pdbx_seq_one_letter_code
_entity_poly.pdbx_strand_id
1 'polypeptide(L)'
;MDVAFVDSLIQEMTIDEKIGQMTQVDQQFLNEISEISKYGFGSLLSGGGSTPQVNEPKAWAEMYDIYQREALNSRLKIPLLYGIDAVHGHNNVVGATIFPHNIGLGATRDAKLVESVARATALEVAATGIDWTFAPCLAVPNDFRWGRTYEGFSENTELVTELGNAAILGYQSANINNPNSVLACAKHFIGDGGTLFGTGLNGKIDRGNLAISEEELRKTHLPPFKKAVESGVATFMAAYNTWNDVRCHANKYLLTDILKDELGFKGFVVSDWAAIEMIPGDYKSDIIISINAGIDMVMVPGAVKFGNESYEKFMGLFKEAIEDGSIPMARVNDAVKRILLIKKQAGLFDRPFSDQQLLSHVGSQKHREIAREAVRKSMVLLKNETNLLPLPKNGKEIIVAGRGANNIGMQSGGWTISWQGEMEKKTEGTSVLEAIKQTVDPGTLVKFSEDGTNAEGDIAVVVIGEEPYAEMEGDRVDLSLNKKDLDVIKRLKNKNIPVVVILFSGRPMIITDEIEQWDSFIAAWLPGTEGQGIADVLFGDYKPTGKLSFSWPKSMDQLPISKADDHLFDFGDGLSY
;
A
#
# COMPACT_ATOMS: atom_id res chain seq x y z
N MET A 1 -0.72 34.86 -1.83
CA MET A 1 -1.32 35.03 -0.48
C MET A 1 -0.74 33.98 0.48
N ASP A 2 -0.77 32.70 0.13
CA ASP A 2 -0.28 31.62 1.01
C ASP A 2 1.22 31.71 1.33
N VAL A 3 2.05 32.04 0.33
CA VAL A 3 3.51 32.20 0.53
C VAL A 3 3.83 33.31 1.54
N ALA A 4 3.17 34.48 1.43
CA ALA A 4 3.40 35.60 2.36
C ALA A 4 2.94 35.24 3.79
N PHE A 5 1.82 34.53 3.94
CA PHE A 5 1.32 34.03 5.22
C PHE A 5 2.35 33.08 5.86
N VAL A 6 2.82 32.10 5.10
CA VAL A 6 3.80 31.12 5.58
C VAL A 6 5.15 31.78 5.91
N ASP A 7 5.63 32.71 5.08
CA ASP A 7 6.88 33.42 5.34
C ASP A 7 6.80 34.26 6.63
N SER A 8 5.65 34.91 6.90
CA SER A 8 5.44 35.61 8.18
C SER A 8 5.45 34.65 9.36
N LEU A 9 4.79 33.50 9.25
CA LEU A 9 4.74 32.51 10.32
C LEU A 9 6.14 31.95 10.65
N ILE A 10 6.96 31.66 9.63
CA ILE A 10 8.34 31.18 9.81
C ILE A 10 9.21 32.19 10.54
N GLN A 11 9.00 33.49 10.31
CA GLN A 11 9.73 34.55 11.00
C GLN A 11 9.41 34.62 12.50
N GLU A 12 8.20 34.22 12.90
CA GLU A 12 7.78 34.20 14.29
C GLU A 12 8.22 32.91 15.03
N MET A 13 8.54 31.85 14.29
CA MET A 13 8.89 30.53 14.85
C MET A 13 10.26 30.53 15.52
N THR A 14 10.32 29.94 16.71
CA THR A 14 11.58 29.55 17.37
C THR A 14 12.21 28.35 16.67
N ILE A 15 13.47 28.03 17.00
CA ILE A 15 14.14 26.81 16.48
C ILE A 15 13.37 25.56 16.90
N ASP A 16 12.94 25.47 18.16
CA ASP A 16 12.21 24.31 18.67
C ASP A 16 10.88 24.09 17.93
N GLU A 17 10.15 25.15 17.63
CA GLU A 17 8.91 25.07 16.86
C GLU A 17 9.16 24.65 15.40
N LYS A 18 10.27 25.06 14.79
CA LYS A 18 10.66 24.60 13.45
C LYS A 18 11.00 23.12 13.44
N ILE A 19 11.77 22.66 14.43
CA ILE A 19 12.09 21.23 14.60
C ILE A 19 10.80 20.43 14.81
N GLY A 20 9.88 20.92 15.66
CA GLY A 20 8.59 20.31 15.87
C GLY A 20 7.82 20.09 14.55
N GLN A 21 7.76 21.13 13.69
CA GLN A 21 7.10 21.00 12.38
C GLN A 21 7.77 19.99 11.43
N MET A 22 9.06 19.72 11.60
CA MET A 22 9.81 18.71 10.84
C MET A 22 9.77 17.31 11.46
N THR A 23 9.02 17.12 12.56
CA THR A 23 8.91 15.85 13.30
C THR A 23 7.53 15.23 13.12
N GLN A 24 7.50 13.95 12.74
CA GLN A 24 6.31 13.13 12.69
C GLN A 24 6.44 11.96 13.68
N VAL A 25 5.40 11.74 14.51
CA VAL A 25 5.37 10.72 15.58
C VAL A 25 4.16 9.80 15.40
N ASP A 26 4.29 8.51 15.71
CA ASP A 26 3.13 7.62 15.77
C ASP A 26 2.35 7.86 17.06
N GLN A 27 1.04 8.03 16.93
CA GLN A 27 0.14 8.39 18.03
C GLN A 27 0.18 7.39 19.22
N GLN A 28 0.45 6.12 18.95
CA GLN A 28 0.52 5.08 19.99
C GLN A 28 1.75 5.21 20.91
N PHE A 29 2.76 5.97 20.51
CA PHE A 29 4.00 6.17 21.25
C PHE A 29 4.13 7.57 21.88
N LEU A 30 3.10 8.41 21.75
CA LEU A 30 3.00 9.61 22.58
C LEU A 30 2.92 9.21 24.05
N ASN A 31 3.74 9.82 24.93
CA ASN A 31 3.62 9.59 26.37
C ASN A 31 2.33 10.25 26.89
N GLU A 32 2.06 11.48 26.43
CA GLU A 32 0.86 12.25 26.75
C GLU A 32 0.42 13.11 25.56
N ILE A 33 -0.89 13.32 25.42
CA ILE A 33 -1.48 14.14 24.35
C ILE A 33 -0.93 15.58 24.38
N SER A 34 -0.66 16.12 25.55
CA SER A 34 -0.09 17.47 25.74
C SER A 34 1.27 17.67 25.06
N GLU A 35 1.96 16.60 24.70
CA GLU A 35 3.23 16.69 23.99
C GLU A 35 3.07 17.23 22.56
N ILE A 36 1.88 17.11 21.98
CA ILE A 36 1.55 17.67 20.66
C ILE A 36 1.75 19.19 20.65
N SER A 37 1.16 19.90 21.62
CA SER A 37 1.32 21.36 21.75
C SER A 37 2.68 21.76 22.31
N LYS A 38 3.22 20.97 23.26
CA LYS A 38 4.51 21.21 23.92
C LYS A 38 5.66 21.22 22.92
N TYR A 39 5.71 20.23 22.02
CA TYR A 39 6.77 20.10 21.02
C TYR A 39 6.40 20.73 19.68
N GLY A 40 5.12 21.04 19.46
CA GLY A 40 4.63 21.61 18.20
C GLY A 40 4.82 20.68 17.01
N PHE A 41 4.54 19.37 17.19
CA PHE A 41 4.72 18.38 16.12
C PHE A 41 4.02 18.79 14.83
N GLY A 42 4.73 18.65 13.72
CA GLY A 42 4.19 18.94 12.40
C GLY A 42 3.20 17.89 11.94
N SER A 43 3.40 16.65 12.38
CA SER A 43 2.58 15.53 11.97
C SER A 43 2.49 14.47 13.06
N LEU A 44 1.34 13.80 13.12
CA LEU A 44 1.21 12.46 13.70
C LEU A 44 0.87 11.46 12.60
N LEU A 45 1.04 10.17 12.92
CA LEU A 45 0.60 9.08 12.05
C LEU A 45 -0.02 7.94 12.87
N SER A 46 -0.76 7.10 12.16
CA SER A 46 -1.09 5.75 12.59
C SER A 46 -0.40 4.76 11.66
N GLY A 47 0.61 4.07 12.17
CA GLY A 47 1.15 2.88 11.51
C GLY A 47 0.14 1.72 11.53
N GLY A 48 0.43 0.65 10.78
CA GLY A 48 -0.47 -0.51 10.71
C GLY A 48 -0.76 -1.12 12.08
N GLY A 49 -2.00 -1.01 12.54
CA GLY A 49 -2.43 -1.46 13.86
C GLY A 49 -2.41 -0.39 14.97
N SER A 50 -1.93 0.83 14.68
CA SER A 50 -2.03 1.98 15.58
C SER A 50 -3.43 2.59 15.46
N THR A 51 -4.35 2.19 16.33
CA THR A 51 -5.78 2.51 16.24
C THR A 51 -6.29 3.18 17.53
N PRO A 52 -7.44 3.88 17.49
CA PRO A 52 -8.15 4.24 18.72
C PRO A 52 -8.56 2.98 19.49
N GLN A 53 -8.94 3.14 20.76
CA GLN A 53 -9.33 2.03 21.64
C GLN A 53 -10.46 1.16 21.04
N VAL A 54 -11.40 1.79 20.34
CA VAL A 54 -12.43 1.13 19.54
C VAL A 54 -12.16 1.44 18.08
N ASN A 55 -11.86 0.40 17.29
CA ASN A 55 -11.55 0.60 15.88
C ASN A 55 -12.82 0.70 15.03
N GLU A 56 -13.44 1.87 15.03
CA GLU A 56 -14.61 2.19 14.21
C GLU A 56 -14.53 3.64 13.70
N PRO A 57 -15.14 3.98 12.57
CA PRO A 57 -14.95 5.27 11.88
C PRO A 57 -15.16 6.50 12.78
N LYS A 58 -16.17 6.47 13.64
CA LYS A 58 -16.48 7.59 14.55
C LYS A 58 -15.37 7.80 15.59
N ALA A 59 -14.84 6.73 16.15
CA ALA A 59 -13.77 6.82 17.15
C ALA A 59 -12.46 7.37 16.55
N TRP A 60 -12.19 7.07 15.28
CA TRP A 60 -11.08 7.66 14.53
C TRP A 60 -11.25 9.17 14.35
N ALA A 61 -12.43 9.64 13.95
CA ALA A 61 -12.71 11.06 13.80
C ALA A 61 -12.63 11.81 15.15
N GLU A 62 -13.13 11.22 16.23
CA GLU A 62 -13.03 11.78 17.59
C GLU A 62 -11.58 11.85 18.07
N MET A 63 -10.77 10.82 17.84
CA MET A 63 -9.34 10.81 18.15
C MET A 63 -8.58 11.90 17.38
N TYR A 64 -8.82 12.01 16.06
CA TYR A 64 -8.24 13.06 15.24
C TYR A 64 -8.59 14.45 15.78
N ASP A 65 -9.86 14.71 16.10
CA ASP A 65 -10.30 16.00 16.62
C ASP A 65 -9.67 16.36 17.97
N ILE A 66 -9.42 15.37 18.83
CA ILE A 66 -8.71 15.56 20.11
C ILE A 66 -7.27 16.04 19.84
N TYR A 67 -6.56 15.39 18.92
CA TYR A 67 -5.19 15.75 18.58
C TYR A 67 -5.10 17.12 17.90
N GLN A 68 -6.06 17.45 17.03
CA GLN A 68 -6.12 18.78 16.42
C GLN A 68 -6.38 19.89 17.44
N ARG A 69 -7.30 19.67 18.39
CA ARG A 69 -7.51 20.67 19.48
C ARG A 69 -6.21 20.90 20.26
N GLU A 70 -5.47 19.84 20.55
CA GLU A 70 -4.22 19.98 21.27
C GLU A 70 -3.15 20.69 20.42
N ALA A 71 -3.03 20.42 19.14
CA ALA A 71 -2.13 21.14 18.25
C ALA A 71 -2.43 22.64 18.21
N LEU A 72 -3.72 23.00 18.20
CA LEU A 72 -4.18 24.40 18.20
C LEU A 72 -4.01 25.11 19.57
N ASN A 73 -3.68 24.38 20.65
CA ASN A 73 -3.28 24.97 21.93
C ASN A 73 -1.83 25.46 21.92
N SER A 74 -1.03 25.11 20.91
CA SER A 74 0.34 25.64 20.74
C SER A 74 0.34 27.15 20.50
N ARG A 75 1.47 27.81 20.78
CA ARG A 75 1.63 29.28 20.68
C ARG A 75 1.22 29.84 19.31
N LEU A 76 1.60 29.17 18.23
CA LEU A 76 1.33 29.60 16.85
C LEU A 76 0.07 29.00 16.25
N LYS A 77 -0.60 28.09 16.97
CA LYS A 77 -1.84 27.43 16.55
C LYS A 77 -1.76 26.78 15.17
N ILE A 78 -0.60 26.18 14.87
CA ILE A 78 -0.39 25.47 13.60
C ILE A 78 -1.13 24.13 13.66
N PRO A 79 -2.04 23.84 12.72
CA PRO A 79 -2.75 22.57 12.71
C PRO A 79 -1.82 21.39 12.45
N LEU A 80 -2.18 20.25 12.99
CA LEU A 80 -1.49 18.99 12.78
C LEU A 80 -1.80 18.43 11.38
N LEU A 81 -0.83 17.80 10.74
CA LEU A 81 -1.05 16.95 9.56
C LEU A 81 -1.08 15.49 10.02
N TYR A 82 -2.14 14.76 9.72
CA TYR A 82 -2.28 13.37 10.17
C TYR A 82 -2.12 12.39 9.01
N GLY A 83 -1.17 11.45 9.12
CA GLY A 83 -0.85 10.47 8.09
C GLY A 83 -1.30 9.05 8.45
N ILE A 84 -1.60 8.24 7.42
CA ILE A 84 -1.97 6.83 7.56
C ILE A 84 -1.57 6.01 6.33
N ASP A 85 -1.31 4.71 6.51
CA ASP A 85 -1.14 3.76 5.40
C ASP A 85 -2.50 3.27 4.89
N ALA A 86 -3.21 4.13 4.16
CA ALA A 86 -4.42 3.74 3.43
C ALA A 86 -4.04 3.31 2.00
N VAL A 87 -3.46 2.13 1.87
CA VAL A 87 -2.78 1.65 0.64
C VAL A 87 -3.68 0.83 -0.27
N HIS A 88 -4.81 0.29 0.23
CA HIS A 88 -5.83 -0.40 -0.56
C HIS A 88 -7.25 -0.21 0.02
N GLY A 89 -7.65 1.02 0.16
CA GLY A 89 -8.81 1.49 0.91
C GLY A 89 -8.38 2.12 2.22
N HIS A 90 -9.35 2.49 3.05
CA HIS A 90 -9.07 2.93 4.43
C HIS A 90 -8.81 1.70 5.32
N ASN A 91 -7.83 0.92 4.94
CA ASN A 91 -7.58 -0.47 5.34
C ASN A 91 -7.29 -0.68 6.84
N ASN A 92 -7.04 0.39 7.61
CA ASN A 92 -6.82 0.31 9.06
C ASN A 92 -8.13 0.37 9.86
N VAL A 93 -9.24 0.74 9.24
CA VAL A 93 -10.53 1.00 9.90
C VAL A 93 -11.50 -0.14 9.66
N VAL A 94 -12.01 -0.72 10.75
CA VAL A 94 -13.05 -1.76 10.68
C VAL A 94 -14.32 -1.19 10.04
N GLY A 95 -14.87 -1.93 9.08
CA GLY A 95 -16.06 -1.54 8.33
C GLY A 95 -15.79 -0.68 7.08
N ALA A 96 -14.59 -0.14 6.91
CA ALA A 96 -14.19 0.53 5.68
C ALA A 96 -14.12 -0.44 4.48
N THR A 97 -14.20 0.11 3.27
CA THR A 97 -14.07 -0.67 2.04
C THR A 97 -12.62 -1.03 1.81
N ILE A 98 -12.32 -2.33 1.72
CA ILE A 98 -10.99 -2.85 1.37
C ILE A 98 -10.99 -3.23 -0.11
N PHE A 99 -10.20 -2.50 -0.90
CA PHE A 99 -10.05 -2.73 -2.33
C PHE A 99 -8.98 -3.79 -2.64
N PRO A 100 -8.91 -4.31 -3.88
CA PRO A 100 -7.76 -5.10 -4.30
C PRO A 100 -6.45 -4.32 -4.11
N HIS A 101 -5.39 -5.02 -3.70
CA HIS A 101 -4.05 -4.45 -3.72
C HIS A 101 -3.61 -4.06 -5.14
N ASN A 102 -2.59 -3.20 -5.25
CA ASN A 102 -2.14 -2.64 -6.51
C ASN A 102 -1.78 -3.69 -7.56
N ILE A 103 -1.26 -4.87 -7.18
CA ILE A 103 -1.04 -5.99 -8.12
C ILE A 103 -2.32 -6.40 -8.84
N GLY A 104 -3.44 -6.46 -8.14
CA GLY A 104 -4.76 -6.70 -8.72
C GLY A 104 -5.25 -5.52 -9.55
N LEU A 105 -5.08 -4.29 -9.07
CA LEU A 105 -5.44 -3.08 -9.83
C LEU A 105 -4.60 -2.98 -11.12
N GLY A 106 -3.33 -3.37 -11.09
CA GLY A 106 -2.46 -3.47 -12.27
C GLY A 106 -3.03 -4.41 -13.33
N ALA A 107 -3.58 -5.55 -12.91
CA ALA A 107 -4.21 -6.51 -13.81
C ALA A 107 -5.47 -5.97 -14.50
N THR A 108 -6.14 -4.95 -13.94
CA THR A 108 -7.30 -4.30 -14.56
C THR A 108 -6.92 -3.46 -15.78
N ARG A 109 -5.72 -2.89 -15.82
CA ARG A 109 -5.26 -1.93 -16.84
C ARG A 109 -6.23 -0.77 -17.07
N ASP A 110 -6.97 -0.39 -16.04
CA ASP A 110 -8.05 0.61 -16.10
C ASP A 110 -7.74 1.79 -15.18
N ALA A 111 -7.08 2.81 -15.73
CA ALA A 111 -6.70 4.02 -15.01
C ALA A 111 -7.92 4.76 -14.41
N LYS A 112 -9.09 4.73 -15.08
CA LYS A 112 -10.31 5.37 -14.57
C LYS A 112 -10.86 4.64 -13.34
N LEU A 113 -10.77 3.32 -13.35
CA LEU A 113 -11.13 2.51 -12.19
C LEU A 113 -10.18 2.77 -11.02
N VAL A 114 -8.86 2.81 -11.27
CA VAL A 114 -7.86 3.12 -10.24
C VAL A 114 -8.09 4.52 -9.64
N GLU A 115 -8.39 5.53 -10.48
CA GLU A 115 -8.77 6.85 -9.99
C GLU A 115 -10.04 6.80 -9.11
N SER A 116 -11.04 5.99 -9.50
CA SER A 116 -12.29 5.84 -8.74
C SER A 116 -12.07 5.15 -7.39
N VAL A 117 -11.22 4.12 -7.35
CA VAL A 117 -10.78 3.42 -6.12
C VAL A 117 -10.06 4.39 -5.18
N ALA A 118 -9.10 5.14 -5.69
CA ALA A 118 -8.36 6.13 -4.91
C ALA A 118 -9.26 7.27 -4.41
N ARG A 119 -10.25 7.69 -5.21
CA ARG A 119 -11.26 8.68 -4.83
C ARG A 119 -12.16 8.19 -3.69
N ALA A 120 -12.62 6.95 -3.77
CA ALA A 120 -13.43 6.35 -2.70
C ALA A 120 -12.59 6.20 -1.41
N THR A 121 -11.34 5.76 -1.54
CA THR A 121 -10.40 5.69 -0.41
C THR A 121 -10.20 7.06 0.22
N ALA A 122 -9.93 8.10 -0.57
CA ALA A 122 -9.76 9.47 -0.08
C ALA A 122 -10.96 9.96 0.72
N LEU A 123 -12.18 9.68 0.23
CA LEU A 123 -13.41 10.09 0.91
C LEU A 123 -13.59 9.35 2.24
N GLU A 124 -13.28 8.05 2.31
CA GLU A 124 -13.35 7.29 3.57
C GLU A 124 -12.26 7.75 4.57
N VAL A 125 -11.05 8.07 4.10
CA VAL A 125 -9.96 8.61 4.93
C VAL A 125 -10.33 10.00 5.46
N ALA A 126 -10.78 10.91 4.60
CA ALA A 126 -11.24 12.25 5.00
C ALA A 126 -12.42 12.20 5.99
N ALA A 127 -13.32 11.20 5.87
CA ALA A 127 -14.44 11.00 6.79
C ALA A 127 -13.98 10.75 8.24
N THR A 128 -12.81 10.20 8.44
CA THR A 128 -12.21 10.02 9.78
C THR A 128 -11.32 11.19 10.20
N GLY A 129 -11.32 12.30 9.44
CA GLY A 129 -10.54 13.50 9.68
C GLY A 129 -9.10 13.45 9.18
N ILE A 130 -8.62 12.29 8.74
CA ILE A 130 -7.23 12.11 8.31
C ILE A 130 -6.97 12.81 6.99
N ASP A 131 -5.82 13.51 6.91
CA ASP A 131 -5.52 14.45 5.81
C ASP A 131 -4.60 13.87 4.75
N TRP A 132 -3.89 12.78 5.05
CA TRP A 132 -2.74 12.32 4.29
C TRP A 132 -2.65 10.79 4.25
N THR A 133 -2.55 10.22 3.05
CA THR A 133 -2.27 8.80 2.88
C THR A 133 -0.84 8.57 2.37
N PHE A 134 -0.16 7.53 2.88
CA PHE A 134 1.15 7.09 2.39
C PHE A 134 0.98 6.16 1.17
N ALA A 135 0.34 6.67 0.14
CA ALA A 135 0.05 6.00 -1.12
C ALA A 135 0.01 7.02 -2.29
N PRO A 136 0.26 6.59 -3.55
CA PRO A 136 0.50 5.22 -4.00
C PRO A 136 1.97 4.78 -3.94
N CYS A 137 2.18 3.46 -3.87
CA CYS A 137 3.48 2.86 -4.15
C CYS A 137 3.73 2.85 -5.65
N LEU A 138 4.87 3.42 -6.08
CA LEU A 138 5.29 3.56 -7.49
C LEU A 138 6.50 2.68 -7.83
N ALA A 139 6.74 1.65 -7.04
CA ALA A 139 7.77 0.66 -7.29
C ALA A 139 7.52 -0.10 -8.60
N VAL A 140 8.61 -0.46 -9.29
CA VAL A 140 8.64 -1.33 -10.46
C VAL A 140 9.38 -2.62 -10.07
N PRO A 141 8.68 -3.63 -9.49
CA PRO A 141 9.31 -4.86 -9.03
C PRO A 141 9.75 -5.73 -10.19
N ASN A 142 10.94 -6.33 -10.06
CA ASN A 142 11.47 -7.31 -11.01
C ASN A 142 11.91 -8.63 -10.36
N ASP A 143 11.96 -8.69 -9.04
CA ASP A 143 12.23 -9.91 -8.28
C ASP A 143 11.08 -10.21 -7.31
N PHE A 144 10.27 -11.22 -7.65
CA PHE A 144 9.04 -11.51 -6.91
C PHE A 144 9.28 -12.20 -5.56
N ARG A 145 10.54 -12.47 -5.19
CA ARG A 145 10.90 -12.85 -3.82
C ARG A 145 10.70 -11.71 -2.84
N TRP A 146 10.58 -10.46 -3.33
CA TRP A 146 10.31 -9.27 -2.53
C TRP A 146 8.89 -9.28 -1.94
N GLY A 147 8.78 -9.12 -0.62
CA GLY A 147 7.50 -9.15 0.10
C GLY A 147 6.55 -8.01 -0.24
N ARG A 148 7.05 -6.91 -0.85
CA ARG A 148 6.22 -5.77 -1.25
C ARG A 148 5.83 -5.78 -2.73
N THR A 149 6.03 -6.89 -3.44
CA THR A 149 5.67 -7.01 -4.87
C THR A 149 4.22 -6.60 -5.12
N TYR A 150 3.28 -7.00 -4.26
CA TYR A 150 1.86 -6.70 -4.41
C TYR A 150 1.50 -5.22 -4.19
N GLU A 151 2.38 -4.44 -3.53
CA GLU A 151 2.18 -2.99 -3.39
C GLU A 151 2.45 -2.24 -4.71
N GLY A 152 3.21 -2.83 -5.63
CA GLY A 152 3.43 -2.34 -6.99
C GLY A 152 2.29 -2.70 -7.94
N PHE A 153 2.02 -1.83 -8.92
CA PHE A 153 1.00 -2.10 -9.95
C PHE A 153 1.48 -3.11 -10.99
N SER A 154 2.78 -3.10 -11.32
CA SER A 154 3.33 -3.86 -12.44
C SER A 154 4.87 -3.89 -12.44
N GLU A 155 5.43 -4.87 -13.15
CA GLU A 155 6.84 -4.88 -13.59
C GLU A 155 7.11 -3.91 -14.76
N ASN A 156 6.08 -3.35 -15.35
CA ASN A 156 6.18 -2.47 -16.52
C ASN A 156 6.09 -1.01 -16.10
N THR A 157 7.14 -0.23 -16.40
CA THR A 157 7.29 1.18 -16.02
C THR A 157 6.15 2.06 -16.54
N GLU A 158 5.70 1.86 -17.78
CA GLU A 158 4.63 2.65 -18.39
C GLU A 158 3.30 2.42 -17.67
N LEU A 159 2.97 1.17 -17.34
CA LEU A 159 1.75 0.82 -16.63
C LEU A 159 1.77 1.36 -15.19
N VAL A 160 2.90 1.26 -14.49
CA VAL A 160 3.07 1.88 -13.16
C VAL A 160 2.90 3.39 -13.24
N THR A 161 3.46 4.03 -14.27
CA THR A 161 3.34 5.48 -14.49
C THR A 161 1.89 5.90 -14.72
N GLU A 162 1.15 5.18 -15.54
CA GLU A 162 -0.26 5.47 -15.84
C GLU A 162 -1.16 5.28 -14.62
N LEU A 163 -1.09 4.09 -13.99
CA LEU A 163 -1.98 3.75 -12.88
C LEU A 163 -1.61 4.50 -11.58
N GLY A 164 -0.32 4.69 -11.33
CA GLY A 164 0.14 5.50 -10.20
C GLY A 164 -0.31 6.95 -10.30
N ASN A 165 -0.24 7.52 -11.51
CA ASN A 165 -0.79 8.85 -11.78
C ASN A 165 -2.30 8.92 -11.52
N ALA A 166 -3.05 7.94 -12.00
CA ALA A 166 -4.50 7.86 -11.77
C ALA A 166 -4.83 7.79 -10.27
N ALA A 167 -4.07 7.03 -9.48
CA ALA A 167 -4.22 6.96 -8.03
C ALA A 167 -3.99 8.34 -7.37
N ILE A 168 -2.91 9.05 -7.73
CA ILE A 168 -2.63 10.41 -7.20
C ILE A 168 -3.79 11.36 -7.49
N LEU A 169 -4.29 11.39 -8.73
CA LEU A 169 -5.45 12.21 -9.12
C LEU A 169 -6.72 11.80 -8.36
N GLY A 170 -6.88 10.52 -8.07
CA GLY A 170 -7.94 10.01 -7.23
C GLY A 170 -7.85 10.53 -5.80
N TYR A 171 -6.73 10.40 -5.13
CA TYR A 171 -6.54 10.85 -3.74
C TYR A 171 -6.67 12.37 -3.60
N GLN A 172 -5.98 13.15 -4.43
CA GLN A 172 -5.87 14.61 -4.27
C GLN A 172 -6.97 15.40 -4.98
N SER A 173 -7.70 14.80 -5.93
CA SER A 173 -8.52 15.53 -6.91
C SER A 173 -7.74 16.64 -7.67
N ALA A 174 -8.45 17.43 -8.47
CA ALA A 174 -7.86 18.56 -9.19
C ALA A 174 -7.41 19.71 -8.26
N ASN A 175 -7.90 19.73 -7.02
CA ASN A 175 -7.59 20.75 -6.02
C ASN A 175 -7.43 20.10 -4.66
N ILE A 176 -6.22 20.16 -4.10
CA ILE A 176 -5.91 19.58 -2.78
C ILE A 176 -6.65 20.25 -1.61
N ASN A 177 -7.27 21.43 -1.83
CA ASN A 177 -8.15 22.08 -0.86
C ASN A 177 -9.60 21.51 -0.86
N ASN A 178 -9.86 20.47 -1.63
CA ASN A 178 -11.17 19.81 -1.62
C ASN A 178 -11.34 19.02 -0.31
N PRO A 179 -12.39 19.27 0.50
CA PRO A 179 -12.60 18.58 1.78
C PRO A 179 -12.83 17.08 1.66
N ASN A 180 -13.12 16.58 0.45
CA ASN A 180 -13.36 15.17 0.16
C ASN A 180 -12.12 14.48 -0.44
N SER A 181 -10.96 15.10 -0.37
CA SER A 181 -9.68 14.57 -0.85
C SER A 181 -8.64 14.57 0.26
N VAL A 182 -7.59 13.78 0.07
CA VAL A 182 -6.45 13.69 0.98
C VAL A 182 -5.16 13.89 0.20
N LEU A 183 -4.10 14.28 0.90
CA LEU A 183 -2.78 14.37 0.30
C LEU A 183 -2.27 12.98 -0.06
N ALA A 184 -1.73 12.83 -1.26
CA ALA A 184 -1.03 11.63 -1.69
C ALA A 184 0.45 11.69 -1.34
N CYS A 185 1.06 10.52 -1.16
CA CYS A 185 2.49 10.34 -0.96
C CYS A 185 3.02 9.36 -1.99
N ALA A 186 3.77 9.85 -2.98
CA ALA A 186 4.43 8.98 -3.94
C ALA A 186 5.59 8.25 -3.25
N LYS A 187 5.57 6.92 -3.22
CA LYS A 187 6.55 6.11 -2.48
C LYS A 187 7.01 4.89 -3.26
N HIS A 188 8.18 4.31 -2.98
CA HIS A 188 9.25 4.93 -2.19
C HIS A 188 10.31 5.48 -3.14
N PHE A 189 10.76 6.70 -2.95
CA PHE A 189 11.71 7.35 -3.84
C PHE A 189 13.14 7.01 -3.41
N ILE A 190 13.89 6.11 -4.14
CA ILE A 190 13.60 5.53 -5.45
C ILE A 190 14.24 4.14 -5.57
N GLY A 191 13.54 3.24 -6.29
CA GLY A 191 14.14 2.02 -6.81
C GLY A 191 14.07 0.79 -5.89
N ASP A 192 13.23 0.80 -4.87
CA ASP A 192 13.00 -0.29 -3.93
C ASP A 192 12.56 -1.61 -4.60
N GLY A 193 11.80 -1.55 -5.71
CA GLY A 193 11.39 -2.73 -6.49
C GLY A 193 12.49 -3.41 -7.31
N GLY A 194 13.68 -2.80 -7.41
CA GLY A 194 14.81 -3.32 -8.21
C GLY A 194 16.03 -3.77 -7.39
N THR A 195 15.90 -3.90 -6.08
CA THR A 195 17.00 -4.29 -5.19
C THR A 195 17.45 -5.73 -5.42
N LEU A 196 18.74 -5.99 -5.22
CA LEU A 196 19.34 -7.31 -5.43
C LEU A 196 19.07 -8.25 -4.25
N PHE A 197 18.62 -9.46 -4.56
CA PHE A 197 18.52 -10.54 -3.55
C PHE A 197 19.87 -10.81 -2.88
N GLY A 198 19.86 -10.98 -1.57
CA GLY A 198 21.07 -11.18 -0.77
C GLY A 198 21.64 -9.90 -0.16
N THR A 199 21.18 -8.72 -0.57
CA THR A 199 21.68 -7.42 -0.09
C THR A 199 20.78 -6.74 0.95
N GLY A 200 19.56 -7.24 1.13
CA GLY A 200 18.57 -6.67 2.03
C GLY A 200 18.63 -7.21 3.45
N LEU A 201 17.57 -6.94 4.21
CA LEU A 201 17.45 -7.41 5.58
C LEU A 201 17.53 -8.93 5.67
N ASN A 202 18.26 -9.43 6.66
CA ASN A 202 18.47 -10.86 6.89
C ASN A 202 19.04 -11.60 5.65
N GLY A 203 19.79 -10.91 4.79
CA GLY A 203 20.33 -11.47 3.56
C GLY A 203 19.28 -11.79 2.51
N LYS A 204 18.12 -11.14 2.56
CA LYS A 204 17.06 -11.27 1.56
C LYS A 204 17.05 -10.05 0.63
N ILE A 205 15.91 -9.45 0.34
CA ILE A 205 15.77 -8.44 -0.71
C ILE A 205 15.29 -7.09 -0.21
N ASP A 206 14.36 -7.07 0.75
CA ASP A 206 13.78 -5.82 1.25
C ASP A 206 14.84 -4.90 1.87
N ARG A 207 14.77 -3.59 1.56
CA ARG A 207 15.74 -2.57 1.97
C ARG A 207 17.18 -2.83 1.49
N GLY A 208 17.34 -3.60 0.41
CA GLY A 208 18.62 -3.99 -0.18
C GLY A 208 19.29 -2.90 -1.00
N ASN A 209 20.23 -3.32 -1.84
CA ASN A 209 20.98 -2.43 -2.73
C ASN A 209 20.46 -2.50 -4.17
N LEU A 210 20.12 -1.36 -4.74
CA LEU A 210 19.85 -1.18 -6.15
C LEU A 210 21.19 -0.87 -6.85
N ALA A 211 21.82 -1.89 -7.44
CA ALA A 211 23.10 -1.76 -8.10
C ALA A 211 22.93 -1.61 -9.63
N ILE A 212 22.49 -0.43 -10.06
CA ILE A 212 22.27 -0.10 -11.49
C ILE A 212 22.87 1.25 -11.85
N SER A 213 23.11 1.47 -13.16
CA SER A 213 23.52 2.77 -13.67
C SER A 213 22.45 3.85 -13.49
N GLU A 214 22.85 5.11 -13.53
CA GLU A 214 21.90 6.23 -13.55
C GLU A 214 20.98 6.19 -14.77
N GLU A 215 21.50 5.77 -15.92
CA GLU A 215 20.71 5.60 -17.15
C GLU A 215 19.55 4.62 -16.91
N GLU A 216 19.83 3.47 -16.30
CA GLU A 216 18.81 2.47 -16.01
C GLU A 216 17.84 2.94 -14.89
N LEU A 217 18.33 3.64 -13.86
CA LEU A 217 17.50 4.27 -12.86
C LEU A 217 16.50 5.24 -13.50
N ARG A 218 16.98 6.10 -14.39
CA ARG A 218 16.17 7.11 -15.12
C ARG A 218 15.19 6.48 -16.10
N LYS A 219 15.53 5.34 -16.67
CA LYS A 219 14.68 4.63 -17.62
C LYS A 219 13.58 3.82 -16.94
N THR A 220 13.90 3.12 -15.86
CA THR A 220 13.01 2.13 -15.25
C THR A 220 12.27 2.68 -14.04
N HIS A 221 12.96 3.32 -13.10
CA HIS A 221 12.38 3.67 -11.81
C HIS A 221 11.95 5.14 -11.69
N LEU A 222 12.56 6.06 -12.44
CA LEU A 222 12.25 7.49 -12.34
C LEU A 222 10.93 7.94 -13.02
N PRO A 223 10.48 7.34 -14.15
CA PRO A 223 9.32 7.86 -14.89
C PRO A 223 8.03 7.95 -14.08
N PRO A 224 7.64 6.97 -13.22
CA PRO A 224 6.45 7.09 -12.37
C PRO A 224 6.51 8.29 -11.41
N PHE A 225 7.67 8.54 -10.82
CA PHE A 225 7.88 9.67 -9.90
C PHE A 225 7.92 11.02 -10.62
N LYS A 226 8.54 11.07 -11.80
CA LYS A 226 8.48 12.27 -12.67
C LYS A 226 7.03 12.62 -12.98
N LYS A 227 6.23 11.63 -13.36
CA LYS A 227 4.80 11.83 -13.63
C LYS A 227 4.03 12.29 -12.40
N ALA A 228 4.37 11.77 -11.22
CA ALA A 228 3.79 12.21 -9.96
C ALA A 228 4.07 13.71 -9.69
N VAL A 229 5.30 14.19 -9.93
CA VAL A 229 5.65 15.62 -9.82
C VAL A 229 4.84 16.46 -10.81
N GLU A 230 4.77 16.04 -12.08
CA GLU A 230 3.99 16.74 -13.13
C GLU A 230 2.49 16.84 -12.76
N SER A 231 1.98 15.88 -12.03
CA SER A 231 0.57 15.83 -11.58
C SER A 231 0.33 16.56 -10.26
N GLY A 232 1.36 17.18 -9.69
CA GLY A 232 1.25 17.98 -8.48
C GLY A 232 1.07 17.17 -7.20
N VAL A 233 1.71 16.00 -7.08
CA VAL A 233 1.69 15.22 -5.85
C VAL A 233 2.22 16.07 -4.68
N ALA A 234 1.54 15.98 -3.53
CA ALA A 234 1.84 16.81 -2.37
C ALA A 234 3.12 16.39 -1.64
N THR A 235 3.39 15.09 -1.58
CA THR A 235 4.50 14.55 -0.78
C THR A 235 5.19 13.38 -1.46
N PHE A 236 6.45 13.18 -1.09
CA PHE A 236 7.23 11.99 -1.41
C PHE A 236 7.74 11.34 -0.13
N MET A 237 7.78 10.01 -0.11
CA MET A 237 8.49 9.26 0.93
C MET A 237 9.76 8.66 0.33
N ALA A 238 10.91 8.92 0.97
CA ALA A 238 12.18 8.36 0.56
C ALA A 238 12.24 6.84 0.78
N ALA A 239 12.94 6.12 -0.08
CA ALA A 239 13.04 4.67 -0.01
C ALA A 239 14.10 4.20 1.00
N TYR A 240 13.85 3.06 1.67
CA TYR A 240 14.82 2.45 2.58
C TYR A 240 16.08 1.92 1.91
N ASN A 241 16.00 1.51 0.66
CA ASN A 241 17.09 0.86 -0.06
C ASN A 241 18.29 1.79 -0.26
N THR A 242 19.42 1.21 -0.65
CA THR A 242 20.55 1.96 -1.19
C THR A 242 20.49 1.98 -2.71
N TRP A 243 21.04 3.03 -3.31
CA TRP A 243 21.43 3.06 -4.71
C TRP A 243 22.94 3.16 -4.79
N ASN A 244 23.57 2.10 -5.37
CA ASN A 244 25.02 1.97 -5.41
C ASN A 244 25.67 2.22 -4.04
N ASP A 245 25.15 1.51 -3.02
CA ASP A 245 25.58 1.52 -1.62
C ASP A 245 25.32 2.80 -0.81
N VAL A 246 24.70 3.82 -1.41
CA VAL A 246 24.28 5.05 -0.70
C VAL A 246 22.79 4.98 -0.37
N ARG A 247 22.43 5.08 0.93
CA ARG A 247 21.03 5.12 1.37
C ARG A 247 20.27 6.25 0.68
N CYS A 248 19.05 5.99 0.19
CA CYS A 248 18.23 7.03 -0.46
C CYS A 248 17.99 8.22 0.49
N HIS A 249 17.81 7.98 1.79
CA HIS A 249 17.66 9.02 2.82
C HIS A 249 18.91 9.90 3.03
N ALA A 250 20.08 9.40 2.62
CA ALA A 250 21.36 10.10 2.71
C ALA A 250 21.81 10.69 1.35
N ASN A 251 21.04 10.45 0.29
CA ASN A 251 21.46 10.75 -1.07
C ASN A 251 20.96 12.13 -1.54
N LYS A 252 21.79 13.16 -1.34
CA LYS A 252 21.48 14.53 -1.78
C LYS A 252 21.20 14.63 -3.29
N TYR A 253 21.94 13.86 -4.10
CA TYR A 253 21.75 13.86 -5.55
C TYR A 253 20.33 13.43 -5.93
N LEU A 254 19.80 12.39 -5.29
CA LEU A 254 18.44 11.93 -5.53
C LEU A 254 17.39 12.91 -5.00
N LEU A 255 17.51 13.31 -3.71
CA LEU A 255 16.45 14.05 -3.02
C LEU A 255 16.43 15.55 -3.36
N THR A 256 17.60 16.14 -3.58
CA THR A 256 17.70 17.56 -3.89
C THR A 256 17.91 17.77 -5.38
N ASP A 257 19.02 17.28 -5.93
CA ASP A 257 19.43 17.67 -7.28
C ASP A 257 18.46 17.11 -8.35
N ILE A 258 18.02 15.84 -8.23
CA ILE A 258 17.01 15.27 -9.15
C ILE A 258 15.59 15.70 -8.75
N LEU A 259 15.12 15.33 -7.54
CA LEU A 259 13.71 15.49 -7.20
C LEU A 259 13.28 16.96 -7.09
N LYS A 260 14.00 17.75 -6.27
CA LYS A 260 13.59 19.14 -6.00
C LYS A 260 13.99 20.10 -7.10
N ASP A 261 15.22 19.97 -7.63
CA ASP A 261 15.77 20.94 -8.57
C ASP A 261 15.47 20.58 -10.02
N GLU A 262 15.85 19.38 -10.49
CA GLU A 262 15.63 18.96 -11.90
C GLU A 262 14.14 18.75 -12.20
N LEU A 263 13.43 17.96 -11.39
CA LEU A 263 12.00 17.69 -11.59
C LEU A 263 11.10 18.83 -11.08
N GLY A 264 11.65 19.74 -10.28
CA GLY A 264 10.94 20.92 -9.80
C GLY A 264 9.87 20.64 -8.73
N PHE A 265 10.01 19.57 -7.94
CA PHE A 265 9.08 19.21 -6.88
C PHE A 265 8.89 20.32 -5.85
N LYS A 266 7.65 20.71 -5.57
CA LYS A 266 7.31 21.85 -4.70
C LYS A 266 6.76 21.46 -3.32
N GLY A 267 6.33 20.21 -3.15
CA GLY A 267 5.89 19.68 -1.86
C GLY A 267 7.06 19.34 -0.93
N PHE A 268 6.83 18.51 0.05
CA PHE A 268 7.87 18.08 1.01
C PHE A 268 8.18 16.59 0.93
N VAL A 269 9.40 16.22 1.32
CA VAL A 269 9.88 14.84 1.40
C VAL A 269 9.83 14.39 2.86
N VAL A 270 9.13 13.29 3.13
CA VAL A 270 9.12 12.61 4.43
C VAL A 270 10.07 11.41 4.40
N SER A 271 10.72 11.10 5.52
CA SER A 271 11.43 9.84 5.68
C SER A 271 10.44 8.68 5.83
N ASP A 272 10.88 7.45 5.62
CA ASP A 272 10.13 6.28 6.05
C ASP A 272 10.34 6.03 7.56
N TRP A 273 9.62 5.04 8.13
CA TRP A 273 9.59 4.70 9.56
C TRP A 273 10.98 4.43 10.11
N ALA A 274 11.46 5.30 11.02
CA ALA A 274 12.79 5.26 11.61
C ALA A 274 13.95 5.10 10.60
N ALA A 275 13.74 5.46 9.34
CA ALA A 275 14.66 5.10 8.25
C ALA A 275 16.00 5.82 8.31
N ILE A 276 16.07 7.01 8.90
CA ILE A 276 17.34 7.73 9.05
C ILE A 276 18.31 6.98 9.97
N GLU A 277 17.79 6.19 10.93
CA GLU A 277 18.60 5.35 11.82
C GLU A 277 19.36 4.22 11.09
N MET A 278 19.03 3.97 9.82
CA MET A 278 19.73 3.02 8.95
C MET A 278 20.91 3.63 8.18
N ILE A 279 21.14 4.93 8.30
CA ILE A 279 22.32 5.59 7.74
C ILE A 279 23.52 5.18 8.61
N PRO A 280 24.66 4.76 8.02
CA PRO A 280 25.83 4.37 8.82
C PRO A 280 26.42 5.58 9.57
N GLY A 281 26.48 5.50 10.90
CA GLY A 281 27.03 6.55 11.75
C GLY A 281 26.47 6.53 13.17
N ASP A 282 26.56 7.67 13.85
CA ASP A 282 25.81 7.94 15.06
C ASP A 282 24.54 8.73 14.73
N TYR A 283 23.56 8.72 15.62
CA TYR A 283 22.24 9.30 15.35
C TYR A 283 22.28 10.82 15.06
N LYS A 284 23.24 11.57 15.62
CA LYS A 284 23.42 13.00 15.28
C LYS A 284 23.90 13.16 13.84
N SER A 285 24.85 12.34 13.41
CA SER A 285 25.30 12.35 12.01
C SER A 285 24.21 11.91 11.03
N ASP A 286 23.36 10.95 11.42
CA ASP A 286 22.23 10.48 10.59
C ASP A 286 21.23 11.63 10.35
N ILE A 287 20.91 12.41 11.40
CA ILE A 287 20.08 13.61 11.31
C ILE A 287 20.72 14.65 10.37
N ILE A 288 22.01 14.96 10.57
CA ILE A 288 22.73 15.93 9.76
C ILE A 288 22.72 15.53 8.29
N ILE A 289 23.06 14.30 8.00
CA ILE A 289 23.14 13.78 6.64
C ILE A 289 21.78 13.80 5.95
N SER A 290 20.73 13.26 6.59
CA SER A 290 19.41 13.15 6.01
C SER A 290 18.75 14.51 5.75
N ILE A 291 18.83 15.44 6.70
CA ILE A 291 18.26 16.80 6.55
C ILE A 291 18.99 17.56 5.44
N ASN A 292 20.33 17.50 5.41
CA ASN A 292 21.12 18.17 4.37
C ASN A 292 20.98 17.48 3.00
N ALA A 293 20.65 16.20 2.97
CA ALA A 293 20.31 15.50 1.71
C ALA A 293 18.99 15.96 1.11
N GLY A 294 18.04 16.45 1.91
CA GLY A 294 16.78 16.97 1.39
C GLY A 294 15.52 16.43 2.08
N ILE A 295 15.64 15.62 3.14
CA ILE A 295 14.47 15.22 3.96
C ILE A 295 13.92 16.47 4.65
N ASP A 296 12.62 16.70 4.52
CA ASP A 296 11.93 17.86 5.09
C ASP A 296 11.19 17.51 6.39
N MET A 297 10.62 16.31 6.49
CA MET A 297 9.96 15.79 7.68
C MET A 297 10.53 14.40 8.01
N VAL A 298 10.88 14.19 9.27
CA VAL A 298 11.40 12.89 9.72
C VAL A 298 10.32 12.13 10.46
N MET A 299 10.04 10.91 10.00
CA MET A 299 9.19 9.96 10.68
C MET A 299 9.99 9.32 11.82
N VAL A 300 9.88 9.93 13.01
CA VAL A 300 10.45 9.44 14.27
C VAL A 300 9.32 8.79 15.05
N PRO A 301 9.08 7.49 14.89
CA PRO A 301 7.88 6.87 15.45
C PRO A 301 7.78 6.99 16.97
N GLY A 302 8.91 7.11 17.68
CA GLY A 302 8.97 7.07 19.14
C GLY A 302 8.91 5.64 19.70
N ALA A 303 9.07 4.64 18.86
CA ALA A 303 8.93 3.21 19.18
C ALA A 303 10.13 2.65 19.97
N VAL A 304 10.55 3.31 21.05
CA VAL A 304 11.75 2.97 21.86
C VAL A 304 11.72 1.52 22.36
N LYS A 305 10.55 1.00 22.71
CA LYS A 305 10.38 -0.40 23.14
C LYS A 305 10.76 -1.43 22.05
N PHE A 306 10.85 -1.02 20.79
CA PHE A 306 11.27 -1.85 19.66
C PHE A 306 12.70 -1.53 19.20
N GLY A 307 13.43 -0.70 19.96
CA GLY A 307 14.83 -0.37 19.69
C GLY A 307 15.06 0.88 18.85
N ASN A 308 13.99 1.62 18.52
CA ASN A 308 14.12 2.90 17.81
C ASN A 308 14.46 4.04 18.76
N GLU A 309 14.98 5.14 18.21
CA GLU A 309 15.29 6.35 18.97
C GLU A 309 14.01 7.12 19.37
N SER A 310 14.09 7.87 20.48
CA SER A 310 12.97 8.70 20.92
C SER A 310 12.92 10.05 20.18
N TYR A 311 11.71 10.62 20.04
CA TYR A 311 11.54 11.94 19.44
C TYR A 311 12.20 13.04 20.27
N GLU A 312 12.28 12.93 21.59
CA GLU A 312 13.00 13.91 22.43
C GLU A 312 14.49 13.91 22.10
N LYS A 313 15.11 12.72 21.96
CA LYS A 313 16.52 12.60 21.57
C LYS A 313 16.75 13.17 20.17
N PHE A 314 15.85 12.84 19.23
CA PHE A 314 15.90 13.39 17.87
C PHE A 314 15.88 14.92 17.89
N MET A 315 14.90 15.53 18.55
CA MET A 315 14.75 16.98 18.60
C MET A 315 15.93 17.68 19.28
N GLY A 316 16.46 17.07 20.35
CA GLY A 316 17.64 17.59 21.06
C GLY A 316 18.89 17.61 20.19
N LEU A 317 19.20 16.49 19.53
CA LEU A 317 20.36 16.38 18.64
C LEU A 317 20.20 17.24 17.37
N PHE A 318 18.97 17.36 16.86
CA PHE A 318 18.70 18.24 15.73
C PHE A 318 18.93 19.71 16.09
N LYS A 319 18.51 20.15 17.27
CA LYS A 319 18.77 21.50 17.79
C LYS A 319 20.27 21.76 17.93
N GLU A 320 21.01 20.84 18.51
CA GLU A 320 22.49 20.94 18.60
C GLU A 320 23.12 21.10 17.22
N ALA A 321 22.67 20.32 16.22
CA ALA A 321 23.20 20.37 14.85
C ALA A 321 22.88 21.70 14.13
N ILE A 322 21.79 22.38 14.50
CA ILE A 322 21.49 23.73 14.01
C ILE A 322 22.38 24.75 14.71
N GLU A 323 22.54 24.64 16.03
CA GLU A 323 23.30 25.59 16.84
C GLU A 323 24.80 25.55 16.55
N ASP A 324 25.36 24.37 16.23
CA ASP A 324 26.75 24.20 15.82
C ASP A 324 27.01 24.51 14.32
N GLY A 325 25.94 24.77 13.56
CA GLY A 325 25.99 25.10 12.13
C GLY A 325 26.11 23.90 11.18
N SER A 326 26.08 22.68 11.67
CA SER A 326 26.11 21.45 10.84
C SER A 326 24.88 21.32 9.95
N ILE A 327 23.73 21.87 10.40
CA ILE A 327 22.53 22.04 9.58
C ILE A 327 22.26 23.55 9.43
N PRO A 328 22.36 24.13 8.22
CA PRO A 328 22.10 25.53 7.99
C PRO A 328 20.63 25.89 8.26
N MET A 329 20.39 27.02 8.95
CA MET A 329 19.02 27.51 9.19
C MET A 329 18.24 27.74 7.89
N ALA A 330 18.90 28.06 6.79
CA ALA A 330 18.28 28.17 5.47
C ALA A 330 17.63 26.85 5.02
N ARG A 331 18.27 25.69 5.31
CA ARG A 331 17.72 24.36 4.99
C ARG A 331 16.51 24.05 5.89
N VAL A 332 16.59 24.39 7.16
CA VAL A 332 15.45 24.24 8.11
C VAL A 332 14.26 25.08 7.66
N ASN A 333 14.50 26.34 7.30
CA ASN A 333 13.44 27.24 6.82
C ASN A 333 12.82 26.75 5.51
N ASP A 334 13.59 26.18 4.58
CA ASP A 334 13.05 25.57 3.34
C ASP A 334 12.14 24.38 3.67
N ALA A 335 12.55 23.48 4.57
CA ALA A 335 11.73 22.34 4.99
C ALA A 335 10.40 22.78 5.61
N VAL A 336 10.49 23.66 6.59
CA VAL A 336 9.29 24.19 7.28
C VAL A 336 8.38 24.92 6.31
N LYS A 337 8.95 25.69 5.37
CA LYS A 337 8.18 26.39 4.33
C LYS A 337 7.38 25.42 3.46
N ARG A 338 7.99 24.33 3.02
CA ARG A 338 7.34 23.28 2.21
C ARG A 338 6.19 22.65 2.98
N ILE A 339 6.42 22.24 4.22
CA ILE A 339 5.41 21.62 5.10
C ILE A 339 4.22 22.57 5.32
N LEU A 340 4.47 23.81 5.72
CA LEU A 340 3.43 24.79 6.01
C LEU A 340 2.65 25.22 4.76
N LEU A 341 3.31 25.31 3.59
CA LEU A 341 2.62 25.56 2.32
C LEU A 341 1.63 24.45 1.98
N ILE A 342 2.03 23.20 2.12
CA ILE A 342 1.13 22.06 1.88
C ILE A 342 -0.04 22.07 2.87
N LYS A 343 0.20 22.29 4.17
CA LYS A 343 -0.88 22.43 5.17
C LYS A 343 -1.87 23.56 4.81
N LYS A 344 -1.35 24.72 4.38
CA LYS A 344 -2.20 25.85 3.97
C LYS A 344 -2.99 25.55 2.70
N GLN A 345 -2.35 24.97 1.68
CA GLN A 345 -2.97 24.60 0.42
C GLN A 345 -4.03 23.49 0.59
N ALA A 346 -3.82 22.55 1.53
CA ALA A 346 -4.79 21.53 1.90
C ALA A 346 -5.99 22.09 2.71
N GLY A 347 -5.89 23.35 3.17
CA GLY A 347 -6.96 24.01 3.91
C GLY A 347 -7.00 23.68 5.41
N LEU A 348 -5.95 23.06 5.98
CA LEU A 348 -5.93 22.67 7.39
C LEU A 348 -6.03 23.88 8.34
N PHE A 349 -5.49 25.04 7.96
CA PHE A 349 -5.64 26.27 8.74
C PHE A 349 -7.07 26.82 8.79
N ASP A 350 -7.88 26.48 7.79
CA ASP A 350 -9.26 26.96 7.65
C ASP A 350 -10.29 25.90 8.12
N ARG A 351 -9.94 24.62 8.01
CA ARG A 351 -10.77 23.45 8.35
C ARG A 351 -9.95 22.39 9.08
N PRO A 352 -9.55 22.62 10.34
CA PRO A 352 -8.67 21.70 11.08
C PRO A 352 -9.38 20.47 11.64
N PHE A 353 -10.71 20.43 11.70
CA PHE A 353 -11.48 19.35 12.31
C PHE A 353 -12.17 18.45 11.30
N SER A 354 -12.49 17.23 11.73
CA SER A 354 -13.23 16.25 10.94
C SER A 354 -14.63 16.74 10.56
N ASP A 355 -15.10 16.34 9.38
CA ASP A 355 -16.50 16.53 8.99
C ASP A 355 -17.29 15.24 9.22
N GLN A 356 -18.00 15.16 10.33
CA GLN A 356 -18.76 13.97 10.71
C GLN A 356 -19.90 13.62 9.73
N GLN A 357 -20.31 14.53 8.83
CA GLN A 357 -21.28 14.21 7.79
C GLN A 357 -20.72 13.20 6.78
N LEU A 358 -19.41 13.15 6.63
CA LEU A 358 -18.73 12.22 5.73
C LEU A 358 -18.69 10.78 6.26
N LEU A 359 -18.91 10.53 7.54
CA LEU A 359 -18.85 9.18 8.15
C LEU A 359 -19.78 8.17 7.47
N SER A 360 -20.89 8.61 6.92
CA SER A 360 -21.83 7.75 6.18
C SER A 360 -21.26 7.18 4.87
N HIS A 361 -20.14 7.70 4.38
CA HIS A 361 -19.46 7.19 3.19
C HIS A 361 -18.56 5.99 3.50
N VAL A 362 -18.10 5.84 4.76
CA VAL A 362 -17.21 4.71 5.12
C VAL A 362 -17.95 3.39 4.95
N GLY A 363 -17.38 2.50 4.12
CA GLY A 363 -17.99 1.20 3.81
C GLY A 363 -19.32 1.29 3.07
N SER A 364 -19.64 2.43 2.45
CA SER A 364 -20.91 2.63 1.77
C SER A 364 -21.11 1.64 0.62
N GLN A 365 -22.38 1.34 0.31
CA GLN A 365 -22.74 0.47 -0.80
C GLN A 365 -22.10 0.91 -2.13
N LYS A 366 -22.05 2.21 -2.38
CA LYS A 366 -21.40 2.77 -3.57
C LYS A 366 -19.89 2.42 -3.64
N HIS A 367 -19.19 2.50 -2.53
CA HIS A 367 -17.75 2.15 -2.49
C HIS A 367 -17.54 0.65 -2.63
N ARG A 368 -18.41 -0.18 -2.01
CA ARG A 368 -18.38 -1.65 -2.18
C ARG A 368 -18.66 -2.06 -3.63
N GLU A 369 -19.52 -1.34 -4.35
CA GLU A 369 -19.76 -1.57 -5.78
C GLU A 369 -18.52 -1.25 -6.62
N ILE A 370 -17.78 -0.17 -6.31
CA ILE A 370 -16.47 0.12 -6.94
C ILE A 370 -15.47 -1.00 -6.63
N ALA A 371 -15.43 -1.49 -5.40
CA ALA A 371 -14.54 -2.59 -5.02
C ALA A 371 -14.91 -3.89 -5.75
N ARG A 372 -16.19 -4.25 -5.83
CA ARG A 372 -16.67 -5.38 -6.62
C ARG A 372 -16.29 -5.27 -8.10
N GLU A 373 -16.42 -4.06 -8.68
CA GLU A 373 -15.97 -3.80 -10.06
C GLU A 373 -14.45 -4.00 -10.20
N ALA A 374 -13.66 -3.52 -9.23
CA ALA A 374 -12.21 -3.71 -9.22
C ALA A 374 -11.84 -5.19 -9.08
N VAL A 375 -12.52 -5.95 -8.22
CA VAL A 375 -12.31 -7.39 -8.06
C VAL A 375 -12.55 -8.13 -9.37
N ARG A 376 -13.74 -7.97 -9.99
CA ARG A 376 -14.07 -8.73 -11.20
C ARG A 376 -13.16 -8.39 -12.39
N LYS A 377 -12.68 -7.14 -12.50
CA LYS A 377 -11.72 -6.73 -13.52
C LYS A 377 -10.29 -7.18 -13.25
N SER A 378 -9.93 -7.46 -11.99
CA SER A 378 -8.59 -7.93 -11.62
C SER A 378 -8.41 -9.44 -11.76
N MET A 379 -9.50 -10.21 -11.90
CA MET A 379 -9.42 -11.66 -12.08
C MET A 379 -8.77 -12.01 -13.42
N VAL A 380 -7.63 -12.73 -13.37
CA VAL A 380 -6.92 -13.19 -14.57
C VAL A 380 -7.16 -14.68 -14.77
N LEU A 381 -7.96 -15.03 -15.77
CA LEU A 381 -8.16 -16.41 -16.17
C LEU A 381 -6.96 -16.87 -17.00
N LEU A 382 -6.20 -17.86 -16.53
CA LEU A 382 -4.98 -18.34 -17.18
C LEU A 382 -5.10 -19.74 -17.77
N LYS A 383 -6.06 -20.55 -17.29
CA LYS A 383 -6.35 -21.87 -17.84
C LYS A 383 -7.85 -22.16 -17.82
N ASN A 384 -8.40 -22.69 -18.93
CA ASN A 384 -9.79 -23.15 -19.05
C ASN A 384 -9.95 -24.10 -20.24
N GLU A 385 -9.07 -25.10 -20.35
CA GLU A 385 -8.99 -25.99 -21.52
C GLU A 385 -10.23 -26.86 -21.73
N THR A 386 -10.88 -27.21 -20.64
CA THR A 386 -12.10 -28.07 -20.69
C THR A 386 -13.39 -27.25 -20.81
N ASN A 387 -13.30 -25.92 -20.96
CA ASN A 387 -14.43 -24.98 -20.87
C ASN A 387 -15.27 -25.19 -19.60
N LEU A 388 -14.59 -25.47 -18.48
CA LEU A 388 -15.25 -25.67 -17.18
C LEU A 388 -15.89 -24.37 -16.68
N LEU A 389 -15.28 -23.22 -16.99
CA LEU A 389 -15.83 -21.89 -16.72
C LEU A 389 -16.54 -21.33 -17.99
N PRO A 390 -17.67 -20.61 -17.84
CA PRO A 390 -18.34 -20.29 -16.57
C PRO A 390 -19.08 -21.50 -15.98
N LEU A 391 -19.16 -21.54 -14.63
CA LEU A 391 -19.91 -22.57 -13.91
C LEU A 391 -21.41 -22.38 -14.11
N PRO A 392 -22.19 -23.48 -14.17
CA PRO A 392 -23.66 -23.39 -14.16
C PRO A 392 -24.16 -23.01 -12.77
N LYS A 393 -25.19 -22.15 -12.70
CA LYS A 393 -25.82 -21.74 -11.43
C LYS A 393 -26.75 -22.82 -10.86
N ASN A 394 -27.09 -23.84 -11.66
CA ASN A 394 -28.00 -24.94 -11.28
C ASN A 394 -27.53 -26.28 -11.84
N GLY A 395 -28.20 -27.37 -11.40
CA GLY A 395 -28.02 -28.72 -11.94
C GLY A 395 -26.68 -29.37 -11.58
N LYS A 396 -25.90 -28.81 -10.69
CA LYS A 396 -24.61 -29.32 -10.20
C LYS A 396 -24.47 -29.19 -8.70
N GLU A 397 -23.78 -30.13 -8.06
CA GLU A 397 -23.32 -30.01 -6.69
C GLU A 397 -21.91 -29.37 -6.70
N ILE A 398 -21.75 -28.23 -6.05
CA ILE A 398 -20.50 -27.47 -6.03
C ILE A 398 -19.81 -27.68 -4.69
N ILE A 399 -18.56 -28.13 -4.72
CA ILE A 399 -17.67 -28.18 -3.57
C ILE A 399 -16.88 -26.89 -3.54
N VAL A 400 -16.80 -26.24 -2.37
CA VAL A 400 -15.89 -25.14 -2.12
C VAL A 400 -14.87 -25.60 -1.10
N ALA A 401 -13.58 -25.50 -1.43
CA ALA A 401 -12.48 -26.05 -0.61
C ALA A 401 -11.27 -25.09 -0.56
N GLY A 402 -10.29 -25.44 0.26
CA GLY A 402 -9.07 -24.65 0.45
C GLY A 402 -9.18 -23.61 1.56
N ARG A 403 -8.04 -23.23 2.11
CA ARG A 403 -7.93 -22.32 3.26
C ARG A 403 -8.47 -20.92 2.97
N GLY A 404 -8.36 -20.46 1.73
CA GLY A 404 -8.84 -19.15 1.28
C GLY A 404 -10.36 -19.10 1.02
N ALA A 405 -11.04 -20.24 0.94
CA ALA A 405 -12.44 -20.31 0.50
C ALA A 405 -13.41 -19.51 1.37
N ASN A 406 -13.20 -19.51 2.68
CA ASN A 406 -14.02 -18.78 3.65
C ASN A 406 -13.14 -17.93 4.58
N ASN A 407 -12.17 -17.19 4.02
CA ASN A 407 -11.18 -16.45 4.79
C ASN A 407 -10.96 -15.04 4.23
N ILE A 408 -11.61 -14.05 4.85
CA ILE A 408 -11.52 -12.64 4.45
C ILE A 408 -10.10 -12.09 4.69
N GLY A 409 -9.42 -12.52 5.74
CA GLY A 409 -8.05 -12.07 6.02
C GLY A 409 -7.08 -12.50 4.92
N MET A 410 -7.10 -13.77 4.53
CA MET A 410 -6.29 -14.29 3.42
C MET A 410 -6.65 -13.61 2.09
N GLN A 411 -7.95 -13.37 1.84
CA GLN A 411 -8.46 -12.67 0.67
C GLN A 411 -7.96 -11.22 0.61
N SER A 412 -7.82 -10.54 1.74
CA SER A 412 -7.41 -9.14 1.81
C SER A 412 -5.89 -8.95 1.86
N GLY A 413 -5.16 -9.89 2.46
CA GLY A 413 -3.70 -9.82 2.55
C GLY A 413 -3.17 -8.90 3.64
N GLY A 414 -1.90 -8.54 3.55
CA GLY A 414 -1.24 -7.60 4.46
C GLY A 414 -1.82 -6.19 4.41
N TRP A 415 -1.41 -5.34 5.33
CA TRP A 415 -1.95 -3.98 5.47
C TRP A 415 -3.47 -3.92 5.73
N THR A 416 -4.08 -4.98 6.23
CA THR A 416 -5.51 -5.04 6.51
C THR A 416 -5.75 -5.12 8.02
N ILE A 417 -6.27 -4.05 8.60
CA ILE A 417 -6.53 -3.79 10.03
C ILE A 417 -5.23 -3.73 10.85
N SER A 418 -4.33 -4.67 10.68
CA SER A 418 -2.98 -4.66 11.25
C SER A 418 -1.93 -4.63 10.12
N TRP A 419 -0.68 -4.28 10.46
CA TRP A 419 0.42 -4.18 9.48
C TRP A 419 0.59 -5.48 8.69
N GLN A 420 0.72 -6.62 9.38
CA GLN A 420 0.93 -7.90 8.69
C GLN A 420 -0.36 -8.49 8.08
N GLY A 421 -1.53 -7.98 8.45
CA GLY A 421 -2.79 -8.67 8.21
C GLY A 421 -2.95 -9.92 9.09
N GLU A 422 -4.09 -10.54 9.04
CA GLU A 422 -4.41 -11.73 9.86
C GLU A 422 -5.32 -12.69 9.10
N MET A 423 -5.21 -13.99 9.36
CA MET A 423 -6.09 -15.00 8.78
C MET A 423 -7.53 -14.92 9.30
N GLU A 424 -7.75 -14.26 10.43
CA GLU A 424 -9.07 -14.10 11.01
C GLU A 424 -9.89 -13.00 10.31
N LYS A 425 -11.22 -13.13 10.38
CA LYS A 425 -12.13 -12.06 9.91
C LYS A 425 -12.12 -10.90 10.90
N LYS A 426 -11.36 -9.84 10.61
CA LYS A 426 -11.27 -8.63 11.44
C LYS A 426 -12.14 -7.47 10.93
N THR A 427 -12.66 -7.57 9.71
CA THR A 427 -13.54 -6.57 9.12
C THR A 427 -14.67 -7.23 8.34
N GLU A 428 -15.68 -6.46 7.96
CA GLU A 428 -16.79 -6.94 7.13
C GLU A 428 -16.31 -7.24 5.70
N GLY A 429 -16.94 -8.23 5.09
CA GLY A 429 -16.66 -8.62 3.70
C GLY A 429 -17.39 -9.90 3.32
N THR A 430 -17.38 -10.22 2.05
CA THR A 430 -17.97 -11.43 1.47
C THR A 430 -16.83 -12.37 1.04
N SER A 431 -16.77 -13.57 1.62
CA SER A 431 -15.82 -14.60 1.21
C SER A 431 -16.22 -15.25 -0.11
N VAL A 432 -15.32 -16.01 -0.74
CA VAL A 432 -15.63 -16.78 -1.97
C VAL A 432 -16.76 -17.76 -1.71
N LEU A 433 -16.74 -18.46 -0.56
CA LEU A 433 -17.82 -19.39 -0.17
C LEU A 433 -19.18 -18.69 -0.05
N GLU A 434 -19.21 -17.55 0.63
CA GLU A 434 -20.43 -16.75 0.79
C GLU A 434 -20.94 -16.24 -0.57
N ALA A 435 -20.04 -15.74 -1.41
CA ALA A 435 -20.35 -15.22 -2.74
C ALA A 435 -20.92 -16.31 -3.65
N ILE A 436 -20.34 -17.51 -3.65
CA ILE A 436 -20.85 -18.65 -4.42
C ILE A 436 -22.27 -19.00 -3.95
N LYS A 437 -22.49 -19.13 -2.63
CA LYS A 437 -23.82 -19.42 -2.06
C LYS A 437 -24.88 -18.39 -2.42
N GLN A 438 -24.48 -17.11 -2.55
CA GLN A 438 -25.41 -16.03 -2.93
C GLN A 438 -25.70 -15.99 -4.44
N THR A 439 -24.82 -16.59 -5.26
CA THR A 439 -24.91 -16.50 -6.73
C THR A 439 -25.65 -17.65 -7.37
N VAL A 440 -25.59 -18.85 -6.78
CA VAL A 440 -26.25 -20.03 -7.33
C VAL A 440 -27.77 -20.00 -7.17
N ASP A 441 -28.49 -20.69 -8.05
CA ASP A 441 -29.95 -20.78 -8.00
C ASP A 441 -30.43 -21.51 -6.73
N PRO A 442 -31.65 -21.19 -6.22
CA PRO A 442 -32.22 -21.88 -5.09
C PRO A 442 -32.30 -23.39 -5.36
N GLY A 443 -31.79 -24.20 -4.44
CA GLY A 443 -31.75 -25.66 -4.56
C GLY A 443 -30.42 -26.21 -5.08
N THR A 444 -29.51 -25.39 -5.56
CA THR A 444 -28.14 -25.82 -5.87
C THR A 444 -27.39 -26.10 -4.59
N LEU A 445 -26.82 -27.29 -4.46
CA LEU A 445 -26.10 -27.70 -3.26
C LEU A 445 -24.65 -27.18 -3.32
N VAL A 446 -24.29 -26.31 -2.35
CA VAL A 446 -22.93 -25.85 -2.14
C VAL A 446 -22.38 -26.43 -0.84
N LYS A 447 -21.40 -27.31 -0.95
CA LYS A 447 -20.76 -28.00 0.17
C LYS A 447 -19.40 -27.37 0.46
N PHE A 448 -19.11 -27.09 1.73
CA PHE A 448 -17.79 -26.63 2.15
C PHE A 448 -16.99 -27.76 2.79
N SER A 449 -15.76 -27.94 2.32
CA SER A 449 -14.81 -28.89 2.90
C SER A 449 -13.40 -28.31 2.74
N GLU A 450 -12.90 -27.62 3.76
CA GLU A 450 -11.62 -26.89 3.70
C GLU A 450 -10.47 -27.77 3.20
N ASP A 451 -10.34 -28.99 3.72
CA ASP A 451 -9.27 -29.90 3.35
C ASP A 451 -9.63 -30.92 2.24
N GLY A 452 -10.87 -30.90 1.74
CA GLY A 452 -11.35 -31.80 0.69
C GLY A 452 -11.56 -33.26 1.13
N THR A 453 -11.45 -33.63 2.42
CA THR A 453 -11.44 -35.03 2.89
C THR A 453 -12.75 -35.73 2.61
N ASN A 454 -13.89 -35.17 2.96
CA ASN A 454 -15.23 -35.73 2.80
C ASN A 454 -15.99 -35.06 1.64
N ALA A 455 -15.29 -34.51 0.68
CA ALA A 455 -15.89 -33.80 -0.43
C ALA A 455 -16.51 -34.79 -1.44
N GLU A 456 -17.79 -34.59 -1.74
CA GLU A 456 -18.55 -35.26 -2.80
C GLU A 456 -19.36 -34.23 -3.56
N GLY A 457 -19.27 -34.20 -4.88
CA GLY A 457 -19.94 -33.26 -5.74
C GLY A 457 -19.46 -33.37 -7.19
N ASP A 458 -20.03 -32.54 -8.06
CA ASP A 458 -19.77 -32.58 -9.51
C ASP A 458 -18.56 -31.71 -9.91
N ILE A 459 -18.32 -30.60 -9.19
CA ILE A 459 -17.28 -29.60 -9.50
C ILE A 459 -16.73 -29.06 -8.18
N ALA A 460 -15.44 -28.80 -8.12
CA ALA A 460 -14.80 -28.17 -6.99
C ALA A 460 -14.21 -26.79 -7.35
N VAL A 461 -14.47 -25.80 -6.51
CA VAL A 461 -13.76 -24.51 -6.48
C VAL A 461 -12.80 -24.53 -5.29
N VAL A 462 -11.50 -24.49 -5.55
CA VAL A 462 -10.47 -24.62 -4.53
C VAL A 462 -9.70 -23.30 -4.42
N VAL A 463 -9.78 -22.65 -3.26
CA VAL A 463 -9.12 -21.37 -3.00
C VAL A 463 -7.88 -21.58 -2.14
N ILE A 464 -6.73 -21.37 -2.74
CA ILE A 464 -5.40 -21.58 -2.15
C ILE A 464 -4.61 -20.29 -2.14
N GLY A 465 -3.43 -20.26 -1.49
CA GLY A 465 -2.50 -19.14 -1.64
C GLY A 465 -1.65 -18.84 -0.42
N GLU A 466 -1.14 -17.61 -0.39
CA GLU A 466 -0.30 -17.09 0.67
C GLU A 466 -1.12 -16.62 1.87
N GLU A 467 -0.60 -16.80 3.08
CA GLU A 467 -1.11 -16.14 4.29
C GLU A 467 -0.74 -14.66 4.23
N PRO A 468 -1.47 -13.78 4.92
CA PRO A 468 -1.15 -12.35 4.94
C PRO A 468 0.27 -12.06 5.41
N TYR A 469 0.90 -11.08 4.80
CA TYR A 469 2.22 -10.55 5.17
C TYR A 469 2.38 -9.11 4.66
N ALA A 470 3.30 -8.36 5.27
CA ALA A 470 3.74 -7.06 4.78
C ALA A 470 5.26 -6.94 4.85
N GLU A 471 5.84 -6.19 3.91
CA GLU A 471 7.25 -5.82 3.83
C GLU A 471 8.20 -7.02 3.91
N MET A 472 9.29 -6.89 4.70
CA MET A 472 10.33 -7.90 4.88
C MET A 472 9.83 -9.27 5.36
N GLU A 473 8.69 -9.31 6.05
CA GLU A 473 8.10 -10.58 6.50
C GLU A 473 7.59 -11.40 5.32
N GLY A 474 7.25 -10.73 4.22
CA GLY A 474 6.89 -11.37 2.96
C GLY A 474 8.06 -11.81 2.09
N ASP A 475 9.31 -11.46 2.42
CA ASP A 475 10.48 -11.87 1.63
C ASP A 475 10.68 -13.39 1.68
N ARG A 476 10.71 -14.04 0.51
CA ARG A 476 10.83 -15.50 0.41
C ARG A 476 11.98 -15.90 -0.52
N VAL A 477 12.67 -16.97 -0.17
CA VAL A 477 13.70 -17.60 -1.01
C VAL A 477 13.10 -18.61 -2.00
N ASP A 478 11.88 -19.11 -1.70
CA ASP A 478 11.16 -20.10 -2.46
C ASP A 478 9.69 -19.68 -2.61
N LEU A 479 9.21 -19.59 -3.84
CA LEU A 479 7.84 -19.19 -4.20
C LEU A 479 6.96 -20.40 -4.53
N SER A 480 7.32 -21.61 -4.13
CA SER A 480 6.47 -22.79 -4.26
C SER A 480 5.21 -22.68 -3.40
N LEU A 481 4.13 -23.32 -3.86
CA LEU A 481 2.87 -23.39 -3.14
C LEU A 481 2.97 -24.22 -1.85
N ASN A 482 2.09 -23.91 -0.90
CA ASN A 482 2.01 -24.67 0.35
C ASN A 482 1.53 -26.12 0.06
N LYS A 483 2.25 -27.08 0.61
CA LYS A 483 1.90 -28.50 0.44
C LYS A 483 0.46 -28.83 0.87
N LYS A 484 -0.05 -28.18 1.94
CA LYS A 484 -1.43 -28.42 2.40
C LYS A 484 -2.44 -28.03 1.31
N ASP A 485 -2.19 -26.95 0.58
CA ASP A 485 -3.04 -26.49 -0.51
C ASP A 485 -3.02 -27.48 -1.68
N LEU A 486 -1.84 -27.98 -2.04
CA LEU A 486 -1.67 -28.99 -3.09
C LEU A 486 -2.34 -30.33 -2.72
N ASP A 487 -2.27 -30.74 -1.46
CA ASP A 487 -2.92 -31.96 -0.97
C ASP A 487 -4.45 -31.91 -1.10
N VAL A 488 -5.09 -30.72 -0.94
CA VAL A 488 -6.53 -30.53 -1.17
C VAL A 488 -6.88 -30.82 -2.63
N ILE A 489 -6.17 -30.19 -3.56
CA ILE A 489 -6.39 -30.38 -5.00
C ILE A 489 -6.21 -31.85 -5.38
N LYS A 490 -5.12 -32.48 -4.93
CA LYS A 490 -4.83 -33.90 -5.19
C LYS A 490 -5.94 -34.84 -4.69
N ARG A 491 -6.50 -34.58 -3.50
CA ARG A 491 -7.62 -35.40 -2.96
C ARG A 491 -8.86 -35.33 -3.87
N LEU A 492 -9.19 -34.13 -4.35
CA LEU A 492 -10.35 -33.92 -5.24
C LEU A 492 -10.12 -34.55 -6.61
N LYS A 493 -8.92 -34.37 -7.20
CA LYS A 493 -8.57 -35.01 -8.49
C LYS A 493 -8.53 -36.52 -8.40
N ASN A 494 -8.11 -37.14 -7.29
CA ASN A 494 -8.16 -38.58 -7.07
C ASN A 494 -9.61 -39.14 -7.03
N LYS A 495 -10.60 -38.27 -6.79
CA LYS A 495 -12.03 -38.61 -6.88
C LYS A 495 -12.61 -38.30 -8.27
N ASN A 496 -11.78 -37.95 -9.25
CA ASN A 496 -12.17 -37.51 -10.59
C ASN A 496 -13.12 -36.29 -10.60
N ILE A 497 -13.00 -35.39 -9.62
CA ILE A 497 -13.78 -34.16 -9.56
C ILE A 497 -13.01 -33.06 -10.32
N PRO A 498 -13.64 -32.42 -11.33
CA PRO A 498 -13.04 -31.28 -12.00
C PRO A 498 -12.79 -30.10 -11.02
N VAL A 499 -11.65 -29.42 -11.15
CA VAL A 499 -11.19 -28.40 -10.19
C VAL A 499 -10.97 -27.05 -10.86
N VAL A 500 -11.63 -26.02 -10.34
CA VAL A 500 -11.27 -24.62 -10.57
C VAL A 500 -10.37 -24.17 -9.44
N VAL A 501 -9.14 -23.82 -9.73
CA VAL A 501 -8.20 -23.28 -8.73
C VAL A 501 -8.21 -21.76 -8.76
N ILE A 502 -8.40 -21.14 -7.61
CA ILE A 502 -8.29 -19.71 -7.36
C ILE A 502 -7.09 -19.50 -6.46
N LEU A 503 -6.13 -18.70 -6.90
CA LEU A 503 -4.91 -18.40 -6.15
C LEU A 503 -4.97 -16.98 -5.57
N PHE A 504 -4.94 -16.89 -4.23
CA PHE A 504 -4.69 -15.64 -3.52
C PHE A 504 -3.19 -15.49 -3.27
N SER A 505 -2.56 -14.53 -3.92
CA SER A 505 -1.12 -14.29 -3.74
C SER A 505 -0.75 -12.84 -4.01
N GLY A 506 0.29 -12.38 -3.33
CA GLY A 506 0.87 -11.06 -3.55
C GLY A 506 1.88 -11.02 -4.70
N ARG A 507 2.01 -12.11 -5.46
CA ARG A 507 3.02 -12.28 -6.51
C ARG A 507 2.75 -13.52 -7.35
N PRO A 508 3.35 -13.67 -8.56
CA PRO A 508 3.38 -14.95 -9.26
C PRO A 508 4.13 -16.02 -8.43
N MET A 509 3.50 -17.18 -8.25
CA MET A 509 4.06 -18.34 -7.53
C MET A 509 4.58 -19.36 -8.53
N ILE A 510 5.53 -20.22 -8.13
CA ILE A 510 5.97 -21.33 -8.99
C ILE A 510 4.90 -22.42 -8.97
N ILE A 511 4.31 -22.68 -10.13
CA ILE A 511 3.17 -23.59 -10.31
C ILE A 511 3.30 -24.49 -11.55
N THR A 512 4.47 -24.53 -12.16
CA THR A 512 4.70 -25.18 -13.46
C THR A 512 4.33 -26.67 -13.46
N ASP A 513 4.67 -27.37 -12.39
CA ASP A 513 4.38 -28.80 -12.27
C ASP A 513 2.92 -29.08 -11.86
N GLU A 514 2.29 -28.14 -11.17
CA GLU A 514 0.97 -28.32 -10.59
C GLU A 514 -0.16 -27.98 -11.57
N ILE A 515 0.03 -26.96 -12.38
CA ILE A 515 -1.02 -26.39 -13.23
C ILE A 515 -1.56 -27.39 -14.27
N GLU A 516 -0.77 -28.36 -14.68
CA GLU A 516 -1.21 -29.40 -15.61
C GLU A 516 -2.39 -30.22 -15.08
N GLN A 517 -2.48 -30.38 -13.75
CA GLN A 517 -3.53 -31.13 -13.08
C GLN A 517 -4.81 -30.32 -12.84
N TRP A 518 -4.79 -29.01 -13.05
CA TRP A 518 -5.92 -28.11 -12.84
C TRP A 518 -6.79 -28.00 -14.10
N ASP A 519 -8.10 -28.06 -13.98
CA ASP A 519 -8.99 -27.93 -15.14
C ASP A 519 -9.22 -26.47 -15.52
N SER A 520 -9.23 -25.57 -14.52
CA SER A 520 -9.24 -24.12 -14.73
C SER A 520 -8.40 -23.43 -13.65
N PHE A 521 -7.80 -22.28 -14.00
CA PHE A 521 -6.96 -21.51 -13.08
C PHE A 521 -7.22 -20.01 -13.20
N ILE A 522 -7.48 -19.37 -12.07
CA ILE A 522 -7.64 -17.93 -11.93
C ILE A 522 -6.59 -17.38 -10.93
N ALA A 523 -5.76 -16.47 -11.38
CA ALA A 523 -4.96 -15.62 -10.50
C ALA A 523 -5.86 -14.48 -9.98
N ALA A 524 -6.17 -14.51 -8.69
CA ALA A 524 -7.09 -13.58 -8.05
C ALA A 524 -6.38 -12.50 -7.25
N TRP A 525 -5.07 -12.62 -7.08
CA TRP A 525 -4.22 -11.69 -6.34
C TRP A 525 -4.67 -11.56 -4.87
N LEU A 526 -4.84 -10.34 -4.38
CA LEU A 526 -5.37 -10.01 -3.05
C LEU A 526 -6.59 -9.10 -3.25
N PRO A 527 -7.80 -9.68 -3.46
CA PRO A 527 -8.96 -8.95 -3.95
C PRO A 527 -9.65 -8.04 -2.91
N GLY A 528 -9.29 -8.12 -1.63
CA GLY A 528 -9.96 -7.31 -0.60
C GLY A 528 -11.29 -7.91 -0.13
N THR A 529 -12.25 -7.06 0.27
CA THR A 529 -13.48 -7.52 0.96
C THR A 529 -14.60 -8.01 0.05
N GLU A 530 -14.57 -7.73 -1.26
CA GLU A 530 -15.73 -7.95 -2.14
C GLU A 530 -15.61 -9.22 -2.98
N GLY A 531 -15.58 -10.40 -2.33
CA GLY A 531 -15.51 -11.71 -2.99
C GLY A 531 -16.66 -12.00 -3.97
N GLN A 532 -17.76 -11.23 -3.92
CA GLN A 532 -18.83 -11.33 -4.90
C GLN A 532 -18.33 -11.05 -6.32
N GLY A 533 -17.31 -10.20 -6.51
CA GLY A 533 -16.69 -9.96 -7.81
C GLY A 533 -16.00 -11.21 -8.38
N ILE A 534 -15.50 -12.12 -7.52
CA ILE A 534 -14.96 -13.42 -7.94
C ILE A 534 -16.08 -14.33 -8.45
N ALA A 535 -17.20 -14.39 -7.71
CA ALA A 535 -18.36 -15.18 -8.12
C ALA A 535 -18.95 -14.68 -9.45
N ASP A 536 -18.99 -13.36 -9.69
CA ASP A 536 -19.42 -12.79 -10.97
C ASP A 536 -18.64 -13.38 -12.15
N VAL A 537 -17.33 -13.55 -11.97
CA VAL A 537 -16.47 -14.18 -13.00
C VAL A 537 -16.67 -15.69 -13.03
N LEU A 538 -16.78 -16.39 -11.90
CA LEU A 538 -16.98 -17.85 -11.89
C LEU A 538 -18.24 -18.29 -12.61
N PHE A 539 -19.33 -17.54 -12.48
CA PHE A 539 -20.66 -17.89 -13.02
C PHE A 539 -21.06 -17.17 -14.30
N GLY A 540 -20.16 -16.36 -14.88
CA GLY A 540 -20.37 -15.71 -16.16
C GLY A 540 -21.27 -14.45 -16.11
N ASP A 541 -21.58 -13.93 -14.93
CA ASP A 541 -22.23 -12.62 -14.79
C ASP A 541 -21.31 -11.50 -15.26
N TYR A 542 -20.00 -11.75 -15.23
CA TYR A 542 -18.97 -10.87 -15.79
C TYR A 542 -17.90 -11.72 -16.51
N LYS A 543 -17.59 -11.39 -17.76
CA LYS A 543 -16.52 -12.06 -18.51
C LYS A 543 -15.16 -11.62 -18.00
N PRO A 544 -14.20 -12.54 -17.78
CA PRO A 544 -12.86 -12.17 -17.35
C PRO A 544 -12.19 -11.24 -18.37
N THR A 545 -11.67 -10.13 -17.88
CA THR A 545 -10.96 -9.10 -18.66
C THR A 545 -9.57 -8.83 -18.13
N GLY A 546 -9.24 -9.32 -16.94
CA GLY A 546 -7.95 -9.13 -16.31
C GLY A 546 -6.79 -9.66 -17.16
N LYS A 547 -5.67 -8.97 -17.12
CA LYS A 547 -4.44 -9.30 -17.84
C LYS A 547 -3.27 -9.27 -16.87
N LEU A 548 -2.35 -10.22 -16.99
CA LEU A 548 -1.16 -10.24 -16.15
C LEU A 548 -0.42 -8.90 -16.21
N SER A 549 -0.18 -8.31 -15.06
CA SER A 549 0.67 -7.12 -14.87
C SER A 549 2.10 -7.50 -14.48
N PHE A 550 2.35 -8.78 -14.29
CA PHE A 550 3.64 -9.40 -14.04
C PHE A 550 3.77 -10.67 -14.88
N SER A 551 4.92 -10.90 -15.50
CA SER A 551 5.25 -12.17 -16.15
C SER A 551 5.28 -13.29 -15.12
N TRP A 552 4.86 -14.49 -15.49
CA TRP A 552 4.76 -15.62 -14.58
C TRP A 552 5.95 -16.58 -14.78
N PRO A 553 6.91 -16.68 -13.85
CA PRO A 553 8.10 -17.50 -14.02
C PRO A 553 7.77 -19.00 -14.00
N LYS A 554 8.51 -19.80 -14.77
CA LYS A 554 8.46 -21.27 -14.73
C LYS A 554 9.23 -21.83 -13.53
N SER A 555 10.29 -21.16 -13.10
CA SER A 555 11.16 -21.63 -12.01
C SER A 555 11.80 -20.45 -11.26
N MET A 556 12.34 -20.71 -10.09
CA MET A 556 13.05 -19.73 -9.28
C MET A 556 14.30 -19.15 -9.98
N ASP A 557 14.89 -19.89 -10.95
CA ASP A 557 16.08 -19.46 -11.67
C ASP A 557 15.81 -18.29 -12.64
N GLN A 558 14.53 -18.00 -12.92
CA GLN A 558 14.12 -16.85 -13.74
C GLN A 558 13.96 -15.55 -12.92
N LEU A 559 14.29 -15.56 -11.63
CA LEU A 559 14.22 -14.36 -10.79
C LEU A 559 15.63 -13.77 -10.53
N PRO A 560 15.82 -12.45 -10.73
CA PRO A 560 14.83 -11.43 -11.16
C PRO A 560 14.34 -11.68 -12.58
N ILE A 561 13.05 -11.35 -12.82
CA ILE A 561 12.37 -11.62 -14.09
C ILE A 561 12.97 -10.81 -15.24
N SER A 562 13.08 -11.41 -16.41
CA SER A 562 13.58 -10.77 -17.63
C SER A 562 12.63 -11.00 -18.80
N LYS A 563 12.36 -9.97 -19.58
CA LYS A 563 11.52 -10.08 -20.80
C LYS A 563 12.07 -11.06 -21.86
N ALA A 564 13.33 -11.48 -21.73
CA ALA A 564 13.95 -12.45 -22.63
C ALA A 564 13.70 -13.90 -22.24
N ASP A 565 13.14 -14.15 -21.07
CA ASP A 565 12.90 -15.50 -20.56
C ASP A 565 11.66 -16.13 -21.22
N ASP A 566 11.65 -17.46 -21.30
CA ASP A 566 10.49 -18.25 -21.70
C ASP A 566 9.61 -18.50 -20.47
N HIS A 567 8.65 -17.60 -20.23
CA HIS A 567 7.79 -17.62 -19.05
C HIS A 567 6.71 -18.72 -19.12
N LEU A 568 6.10 -19.06 -17.97
CA LEU A 568 4.91 -19.90 -17.94
C LEU A 568 3.72 -19.15 -18.56
N PHE A 569 3.58 -17.87 -18.23
CA PHE A 569 2.66 -16.91 -18.86
C PHE A 569 3.36 -15.56 -19.01
N ASP A 570 3.15 -14.89 -20.13
CA ASP A 570 3.76 -13.61 -20.41
C ASP A 570 2.97 -12.43 -19.82
N PHE A 571 3.67 -11.31 -19.62
CA PHE A 571 3.02 -10.03 -19.34
C PHE A 571 1.91 -9.73 -20.35
N GLY A 572 0.70 -9.51 -19.86
CA GLY A 572 -0.46 -9.24 -20.71
C GLY A 572 -1.32 -10.47 -21.02
N ASP A 573 -0.90 -11.65 -20.64
CA ASP A 573 -1.72 -12.84 -20.78
C ASP A 573 -2.99 -12.81 -19.92
N GLY A 574 -4.02 -13.47 -20.42
CA GLY A 574 -5.31 -13.63 -19.77
C GLY A 574 -6.34 -14.07 -20.79
N LEU A 575 -7.11 -15.08 -20.43
CA LEU A 575 -8.16 -15.66 -21.26
C LEU A 575 -9.52 -14.99 -21.00
N SER A 576 -10.46 -15.22 -21.88
CA SER A 576 -11.89 -14.90 -21.71
C SER A 576 -12.72 -16.05 -22.26
N TYR A 577 -13.99 -16.19 -21.83
CA TYR A 577 -14.92 -17.21 -22.32
C TYR A 577 -16.19 -16.58 -22.91
#